data_1e57e43b3f067179a7b2c2c4c80d1d91
#
_entry.id   1e57e43b3f067179a7b2c2c4c80d1d91
#
_cell.length_a   1.000
_cell.length_b   1.000
_cell.length_c   1.000
_cell.angle_alpha   90.00
_cell.angle_beta   90.00
_cell.angle_gamma   90.00
#
_symmetry.space_group_name_H-M   'P 1'
#
loop_
_entity.id
_entity.type
_entity.pdbx_description
1 polymer ?
#
loop_
_entity_poly.entity_id
_entity_poly.type
_entity_poly.pdbx_seq_one_letter_code
_entity_poly.pdbx_strand_id
1 'polypeptide(L)'
;NPIYGQGMTVAAMEATTLRDMLRNGSPPEPHKYFRRIAKVIDAPWEINVGADLSFPDVPGRRTVKIRIVNAYLPALCAAASTDSSLARAVVRVMSMVDKPEGLLRPDRLLRVLWAHLRGIPAPASGSASGGGARGPTTRHSVESTG
;
A
#
# COMPACT_ATOMS: atom_id res chain seq x y z
N ASN A 1 3.14 -7.35 -2.36
CA ASN A 1 2.08 -7.51 -1.36
C ASN A 1 0.72 -7.52 -2.08
N PRO A 2 -0.04 -8.63 -2.04
CA PRO A 2 -1.31 -8.76 -2.76
C PRO A 2 -2.42 -7.83 -2.23
N ILE A 3 -2.30 -7.33 -1.01
CA ILE A 3 -3.30 -6.48 -0.35
C ILE A 3 -3.59 -5.21 -1.15
N TYR A 4 -2.57 -4.63 -1.80
CA TYR A 4 -2.74 -3.38 -2.55
C TYR A 4 -3.13 -3.59 -4.03
N GLY A 5 -3.14 -4.82 -4.53
CA GLY A 5 -3.52 -5.13 -5.92
C GLY A 5 -2.63 -4.51 -7.01
N GLN A 6 -1.47 -3.97 -6.67
CA GLN A 6 -0.63 -3.17 -7.56
C GLN A 6 0.25 -4.01 -8.50
N GLY A 7 0.38 -5.33 -8.27
CA GLY A 7 1.31 -6.19 -9.02
C GLY A 7 1.10 -6.17 -10.53
N MET A 8 -0.14 -6.24 -11.00
CA MET A 8 -0.45 -6.20 -12.44
C MET A 8 -0.14 -4.84 -13.06
N THR A 9 -0.42 -3.75 -12.34
CA THR A 9 -0.09 -2.39 -12.78
C THR A 9 1.42 -2.21 -12.91
N VAL A 10 2.19 -2.68 -11.92
CA VAL A 10 3.66 -2.67 -11.95
C VAL A 10 4.18 -3.45 -13.16
N ALA A 11 3.71 -4.69 -13.36
CA ALA A 11 4.11 -5.52 -14.49
C ALA A 11 3.81 -4.84 -15.85
N ALA A 12 2.65 -4.20 -15.98
CA ALA A 12 2.29 -3.45 -17.20
C ALA A 12 3.22 -2.24 -17.42
N MET A 13 3.61 -1.53 -16.36
CA MET A 13 4.55 -0.41 -16.43
C MET A 13 5.97 -0.88 -16.79
N GLU A 14 6.41 -2.01 -16.25
CA GLU A 14 7.69 -2.64 -16.61
C GLU A 14 7.71 -3.07 -18.06
N ALA A 15 6.66 -3.73 -18.55
CA ALA A 15 6.51 -4.12 -19.95
C ALA A 15 6.48 -2.89 -20.88
N THR A 16 5.81 -1.81 -20.47
CA THR A 16 5.81 -0.55 -21.21
C THR A 16 7.21 0.07 -21.27
N THR A 17 7.95 0.02 -20.16
CA THR A 17 9.33 0.50 -20.09
C THR A 17 10.23 -0.29 -21.05
N LEU A 18 10.08 -1.62 -21.09
CA LEU A 18 10.81 -2.48 -22.03
C LEU A 18 10.46 -2.16 -23.50
N ARG A 19 9.16 -2.07 -23.78
CA ARG A 19 8.66 -1.70 -25.11
C ARG A 19 9.27 -0.38 -25.60
N ASP A 20 9.30 0.64 -24.75
CA ASP A 20 9.81 1.96 -25.13
C ASP A 20 11.34 1.95 -25.34
N MET A 21 12.05 1.07 -24.64
CA MET A 21 13.48 0.85 -24.89
C MET A 21 13.73 0.14 -26.24
N LEU A 22 12.89 -0.85 -26.57
CA LEU A 22 13.02 -1.61 -27.82
C LEU A 22 12.67 -0.77 -29.07
N ARG A 23 11.75 0.22 -28.94
CA ARG A 23 11.37 1.12 -30.04
C ARG A 23 12.52 1.94 -30.60
N ASN A 24 13.58 2.14 -29.86
CA ASN A 24 14.75 2.89 -30.28
C ASN A 24 15.74 2.08 -31.16
N GLY A 25 15.38 0.86 -31.55
CA GLY A 25 16.14 0.05 -32.57
C GLY A 25 17.41 -0.58 -32.04
N SER A 26 17.83 -0.35 -30.82
CA SER A 26 18.99 -0.99 -30.21
C SER A 26 18.54 -2.02 -29.16
N PRO A 27 19.22 -3.18 -29.07
CA PRO A 27 18.92 -4.13 -28.00
C PRO A 27 19.13 -3.44 -26.65
N PRO A 28 18.17 -3.58 -25.70
CA PRO A 28 18.25 -2.90 -24.42
C PRO A 28 19.39 -3.51 -23.60
N GLU A 29 20.29 -2.66 -23.11
CA GLU A 29 21.29 -3.09 -22.15
C GLU A 29 20.61 -3.50 -20.85
N PRO A 30 20.82 -4.73 -20.34
CA PRO A 30 20.09 -5.23 -19.17
C PRO A 30 20.17 -4.30 -17.96
N HIS A 31 21.34 -3.74 -17.64
CA HIS A 31 21.52 -2.86 -16.51
C HIS A 31 20.75 -1.52 -16.66
N LYS A 32 20.59 -1.00 -17.87
CA LYS A 32 19.78 0.19 -18.13
C LYS A 32 18.28 -0.11 -17.94
N TYR A 33 17.85 -1.29 -18.37
CA TYR A 33 16.49 -1.75 -18.13
C TYR A 33 16.21 -1.89 -16.64
N PHE A 34 17.03 -2.64 -15.90
CA PHE A 34 16.85 -2.82 -14.46
C PHE A 34 16.87 -1.50 -13.68
N ARG A 35 17.71 -0.54 -14.05
CA ARG A 35 17.71 0.79 -13.45
C ARG A 35 16.42 1.58 -13.72
N ARG A 36 15.78 1.38 -14.87
CA ARG A 36 14.50 2.02 -15.19
C ARG A 36 13.34 1.40 -14.43
N ILE A 37 13.26 0.06 -14.40
CA ILE A 37 12.19 -0.61 -13.67
C ILE A 37 12.30 -0.43 -12.15
N ALA A 38 13.51 -0.30 -11.61
CA ALA A 38 13.70 0.04 -10.20
C ALA A 38 12.91 1.30 -9.82
N LYS A 39 12.92 2.33 -10.67
CA LYS A 39 12.14 3.55 -10.45
C LYS A 39 10.62 3.34 -10.51
N VAL A 40 10.16 2.34 -11.27
CA VAL A 40 8.73 1.95 -11.30
C VAL A 40 8.35 1.25 -10.00
N ILE A 41 9.25 0.44 -9.45
CA ILE A 41 9.03 -0.34 -8.24
C ILE A 41 9.17 0.52 -6.97
N ASP A 42 9.93 1.60 -7.00
CA ASP A 42 10.22 2.43 -5.81
C ASP A 42 8.93 2.88 -5.08
N ALA A 43 7.94 3.39 -5.80
CA ALA A 43 6.71 3.89 -5.19
C ALA A 43 5.88 2.80 -4.50
N PRO A 44 5.52 1.67 -5.15
CA PRO A 44 4.81 0.58 -4.47
C PRO A 44 5.65 -0.06 -3.37
N TRP A 45 6.97 -0.10 -3.51
CA TRP A 45 7.87 -0.58 -2.46
C TRP A 45 7.81 0.30 -1.21
N GLU A 46 7.93 1.62 -1.36
CA GLU A 46 7.82 2.58 -0.24
C GLU A 46 6.47 2.49 0.47
N ILE A 47 5.36 2.33 -0.27
CA ILE A 47 4.02 2.18 0.30
C ILE A 47 3.94 0.92 1.16
N ASN A 48 4.42 -0.22 0.62
CA ASN A 48 4.38 -1.50 1.32
C ASN A 48 5.25 -1.48 2.59
N VAL A 49 6.52 -1.05 2.46
CA VAL A 49 7.45 -0.95 3.60
C VAL A 49 6.93 0.03 4.65
N GLY A 50 6.37 1.17 4.22
CA GLY A 50 5.78 2.14 5.14
C GLY A 50 4.61 1.56 5.93
N ALA A 51 3.75 0.79 5.28
CA ALA A 51 2.62 0.13 5.92
C ALA A 51 3.07 -0.99 6.88
N ASP A 52 4.01 -1.84 6.46
CA ASP A 52 4.54 -2.91 7.31
C ASP A 52 5.21 -2.32 8.57
N LEU A 53 5.96 -1.23 8.43
CA LEU A 53 6.59 -0.53 9.55
C LEU A 53 5.60 0.26 10.43
N SER A 54 4.31 0.28 10.12
CA SER A 54 3.28 0.79 11.04
C SER A 54 3.04 -0.17 12.21
N PHE A 55 3.30 -1.47 12.02
CA PHE A 55 3.16 -2.48 13.06
C PHE A 55 4.40 -2.52 13.98
N PRO A 56 4.23 -2.45 15.32
CA PRO A 56 5.36 -2.38 16.26
C PRO A 56 6.29 -3.60 16.20
N ASP A 57 5.73 -4.78 15.93
CA ASP A 57 6.43 -6.06 15.92
C ASP A 57 7.27 -6.31 14.66
N VAL A 58 7.10 -5.49 13.62
CA VAL A 58 7.88 -5.61 12.38
C VAL A 58 9.25 -4.96 12.60
N PRO A 59 10.36 -5.73 12.47
CA PRO A 59 11.69 -5.19 12.61
C PRO A 59 12.03 -4.25 11.45
N GLY A 60 12.63 -3.11 11.74
CA GLY A 60 13.06 -2.17 10.71
C GLY A 60 13.27 -0.75 11.21
N ARG A 61 14.02 0.04 10.42
CA ARG A 61 14.29 1.44 10.75
C ARG A 61 13.11 2.33 10.37
N ARG A 62 12.42 2.88 11.36
CA ARG A 62 11.35 3.87 11.17
C ARG A 62 11.94 5.25 11.02
N THR A 63 12.10 5.69 9.77
CA THR A 63 12.55 7.06 9.48
C THR A 63 11.51 8.09 9.92
N VAL A 64 11.93 9.36 10.07
CA VAL A 64 11.01 10.46 10.39
C VAL A 64 9.90 10.57 9.33
N LYS A 65 10.24 10.39 8.04
CA LYS A 65 9.26 10.34 6.92
C LYS A 65 8.19 9.29 7.18
N ILE A 66 8.58 8.05 7.51
CA ILE A 66 7.65 6.94 7.77
C ILE A 66 6.75 7.25 8.97
N ARG A 67 7.31 7.80 10.05
CA ARG A 67 6.51 8.19 11.23
C ARG A 67 5.46 9.24 10.91
N ILE A 68 5.83 10.28 10.16
CA ILE A 68 4.90 11.36 9.76
C ILE A 68 3.81 10.79 8.86
N VAL A 69 4.17 10.00 7.84
CA VAL A 69 3.19 9.40 6.92
C VAL A 69 2.23 8.47 7.66
N ASN A 70 2.74 7.59 8.53
CA ASN A 70 1.91 6.66 9.29
C ASN A 70 1.00 7.37 10.31
N ALA A 71 1.41 8.51 10.86
CA ALA A 71 0.55 9.34 11.71
C ALA A 71 -0.52 10.09 10.90
N TYR A 72 -0.20 10.47 9.66
CA TYR A 72 -1.10 11.23 8.79
C TYR A 72 -2.16 10.35 8.11
N LEU A 73 -1.82 9.13 7.69
CA LEU A 73 -2.71 8.26 6.92
C LEU A 73 -4.07 7.98 7.57
N PRO A 74 -4.18 7.68 8.87
CA PRO A 74 -5.49 7.48 9.51
C PRO A 74 -6.38 8.72 9.42
N ALA A 75 -5.82 9.91 9.64
CA ALA A 75 -6.54 11.17 9.52
C ALA A 75 -6.98 11.46 8.07
N LEU A 76 -6.11 11.16 7.10
CA LEU A 76 -6.43 11.26 5.67
C LEU A 76 -7.58 10.31 5.29
N CYS A 77 -7.54 9.05 5.73
CA CYS A 77 -8.60 8.08 5.46
C CYS A 77 -9.93 8.50 6.10
N ALA A 78 -9.89 9.01 7.34
CA ALA A 78 -11.08 9.57 8.00
C ALA A 78 -11.66 10.75 7.22
N ALA A 79 -10.84 11.70 6.81
CA ALA A 79 -11.28 12.84 6.01
C ALA A 79 -11.83 12.42 4.65
N ALA A 80 -11.20 11.43 4.00
CA ALA A 80 -11.61 10.90 2.70
C ALA A 80 -12.98 10.20 2.75
N SER A 81 -13.45 9.73 3.91
CA SER A 81 -14.79 9.15 4.04
C SER A 81 -15.92 10.15 3.81
N THR A 82 -15.64 11.44 4.00
CA THR A 82 -16.60 12.53 3.86
C THR A 82 -16.26 13.53 2.75
N ASP A 83 -15.02 13.52 2.24
CA ASP A 83 -14.54 14.40 1.17
C ASP A 83 -14.17 13.57 -0.08
N SER A 84 -15.02 13.63 -1.09
CA SER A 84 -14.82 12.91 -2.37
C SER A 84 -13.56 13.32 -3.13
N SER A 85 -13.06 14.55 -2.92
CA SER A 85 -11.80 15.02 -3.52
C SER A 85 -10.60 14.31 -2.90
N LEU A 86 -10.59 14.15 -1.57
CA LEU A 86 -9.56 13.39 -0.87
C LEU A 86 -9.67 11.89 -1.20
N ALA A 87 -10.87 11.33 -1.22
CA ALA A 87 -11.09 9.93 -1.60
C ALA A 87 -10.54 9.64 -3.01
N ARG A 88 -10.85 10.50 -3.97
CA ARG A 88 -10.31 10.39 -5.34
C ARG A 88 -8.79 10.47 -5.36
N ALA A 89 -8.19 11.37 -4.59
CA ALA A 89 -6.75 11.50 -4.52
C ALA A 89 -6.08 10.24 -3.96
N VAL A 90 -6.64 9.65 -2.90
CA VAL A 90 -6.17 8.38 -2.33
C VAL A 90 -6.24 7.26 -3.36
N VAL A 91 -7.41 7.08 -4.00
CA VAL A 91 -7.61 6.05 -5.03
C VAL A 91 -6.62 6.20 -6.18
N ARG A 92 -6.38 7.42 -6.68
CA ARG A 92 -5.42 7.67 -7.77
C ARG A 92 -3.98 7.31 -7.38
N VAL A 93 -3.57 7.57 -6.14
CA VAL A 93 -2.25 7.17 -5.64
C VAL A 93 -2.18 5.66 -5.48
N MET A 94 -3.19 5.03 -4.89
CA MET A 94 -3.23 3.57 -4.71
C MET A 94 -3.26 2.83 -6.05
N SER A 95 -3.88 3.42 -7.07
CA SER A 95 -3.88 2.91 -8.46
C SER A 95 -2.63 3.29 -9.25
N MET A 96 -1.61 3.89 -8.64
CA MET A 96 -0.36 4.31 -9.26
C MET A 96 -0.53 5.32 -10.42
N VAL A 97 -1.64 6.04 -10.45
CA VAL A 97 -1.90 7.13 -11.42
C VAL A 97 -1.17 8.41 -10.99
N ASP A 98 -1.23 8.71 -9.70
CA ASP A 98 -0.55 9.88 -9.11
C ASP A 98 0.56 9.42 -8.16
N LYS A 99 1.55 10.30 -7.95
CA LYS A 99 2.63 10.05 -7.01
C LYS A 99 2.16 10.21 -5.56
N PRO A 100 2.72 9.42 -4.59
CA PRO A 100 2.34 9.51 -3.18
C PRO A 100 2.52 10.91 -2.56
N GLU A 101 3.53 11.67 -3.01
CA GLU A 101 3.78 13.03 -2.53
C GLU A 101 2.60 13.98 -2.78
N GLY A 102 1.78 13.65 -3.78
CA GLY A 102 0.56 14.39 -4.06
C GLY A 102 -0.42 14.43 -2.90
N LEU A 103 -0.43 13.43 -2.01
CA LEU A 103 -1.27 13.42 -0.82
C LEU A 103 -0.84 14.44 0.25
N LEU A 104 0.42 14.89 0.20
CA LEU A 104 0.98 15.87 1.14
C LEU A 104 0.90 17.31 0.63
N ARG A 105 0.13 17.57 -0.43
CA ARG A 105 -0.07 18.93 -0.94
C ARG A 105 -0.76 19.80 0.11
N PRO A 106 -0.40 21.10 0.22
CA PRO A 106 -0.94 22.00 1.24
C PRO A 106 -2.48 22.08 1.25
N ASP A 107 -3.10 22.09 0.06
CA ASP A 107 -4.56 22.09 -0.08
C ASP A 107 -5.22 20.86 0.55
N ARG A 108 -4.59 19.69 0.42
CA ARG A 108 -5.08 18.44 1.00
C ARG A 108 -4.81 18.35 2.50
N LEU A 109 -3.63 18.79 2.93
CA LEU A 109 -3.29 18.87 4.35
C LEU A 109 -4.29 19.76 5.12
N LEU A 110 -4.63 20.93 4.57
CA LEU A 110 -5.63 21.82 5.17
C LEU A 110 -7.02 21.16 5.27
N ARG A 111 -7.45 20.43 4.24
CA ARG A 111 -8.72 19.70 4.26
C ARG A 111 -8.74 18.61 5.34
N VAL A 112 -7.65 17.84 5.45
CA VAL A 112 -7.51 16.80 6.48
C VAL A 112 -7.51 17.43 7.88
N LEU A 113 -6.76 18.51 8.08
CA LEU A 113 -6.74 19.23 9.34
C LEU A 113 -8.14 19.74 9.72
N TRP A 114 -8.85 20.31 8.75
CA TRP A 114 -10.21 20.83 8.99
C TRP A 114 -11.22 19.72 9.31
N ALA A 115 -11.12 18.57 8.64
CA ALA A 115 -11.92 17.40 8.97
C ALA A 115 -11.62 16.89 10.38
N HIS A 116 -10.34 16.86 10.77
CA HIS A 116 -9.93 16.47 12.11
C HIS A 116 -10.49 17.42 13.20
N LEU A 117 -10.42 18.73 12.97
CA LEU A 117 -10.98 19.75 13.88
C LEU A 117 -12.50 19.67 14.03
N ARG A 118 -13.20 19.14 13.01
CA ARG A 118 -14.64 18.88 13.06
C ARG A 118 -15.02 17.59 13.78
N GLY A 119 -14.05 16.86 14.33
CA GLY A 119 -14.29 15.66 15.12
C GLY A 119 -14.66 14.44 14.30
N ILE A 120 -14.27 14.36 13.00
CA ILE A 120 -14.41 13.13 12.21
C ILE A 120 -13.43 12.11 12.78
N PRO A 121 -13.89 11.02 13.45
CA PRO A 121 -13.01 10.07 14.09
C PRO A 121 -12.23 9.30 13.03
N ALA A 122 -10.94 9.09 13.28
CA ALA A 122 -10.16 8.15 12.47
C ALA A 122 -10.80 6.75 12.54
N PRO A 123 -10.88 6.00 11.42
CA PRO A 123 -11.38 4.64 11.46
C PRO A 123 -10.55 3.85 12.47
N ALA A 124 -11.24 3.15 13.37
CA ALA A 124 -10.58 2.29 14.35
C ALA A 124 -9.66 1.34 13.56
N SER A 125 -8.38 1.35 13.89
CA SER A 125 -7.43 0.37 13.37
C SER A 125 -7.99 -1.01 13.73
N GLY A 126 -8.53 -1.73 12.73
CA GLY A 126 -9.15 -3.01 12.94
C GLY A 126 -8.16 -3.94 13.61
N SER A 127 -8.37 -4.20 14.91
CA SER A 127 -7.81 -5.36 15.55
C SER A 127 -8.39 -6.55 14.79
N ALA A 128 -7.60 -7.17 13.91
CA ALA A 128 -7.90 -8.47 13.40
C ALA A 128 -7.91 -9.43 14.60
N SER A 129 -9.04 -9.50 15.29
CA SER A 129 -9.30 -10.58 16.23
C SER A 129 -9.32 -11.84 15.41
N GLY A 130 -8.22 -12.59 15.49
CA GLY A 130 -8.14 -13.93 14.94
C GLY A 130 -9.25 -14.79 15.54
N GLY A 131 -10.36 -14.89 14.82
CA GLY A 131 -11.37 -15.90 15.04
C GLY A 131 -10.74 -17.25 14.73
N GLY A 132 -10.16 -17.89 15.76
CA GLY A 132 -9.71 -19.26 15.69
C GLY A 132 -10.94 -20.15 15.44
N ALA A 133 -11.17 -20.50 14.19
CA ALA A 133 -12.06 -21.59 13.82
C ALA A 133 -11.44 -22.88 14.38
N ARG A 134 -11.93 -23.31 15.53
CA ARG A 134 -11.72 -24.66 16.02
C ARG A 134 -12.43 -25.59 15.05
N GLY A 135 -11.70 -26.24 14.16
CA GLY A 135 -12.18 -27.32 13.35
C GLY A 135 -12.65 -28.50 14.23
N PRO A 136 -13.68 -29.24 13.82
CA PRO A 136 -14.17 -30.39 14.57
C PRO A 136 -13.08 -31.48 14.55
N THR A 137 -12.67 -31.90 15.73
CA THR A 137 -11.81 -33.08 15.97
C THR A 137 -12.60 -34.36 15.63
N THR A 138 -12.43 -34.88 14.45
CA THR A 138 -12.87 -36.24 14.11
C THR A 138 -11.95 -37.23 14.80
N ARG A 139 -12.45 -37.83 15.91
CA ARG A 139 -11.86 -39.01 16.52
C ARG A 139 -12.08 -40.19 15.55
N HIS A 140 -11.03 -40.60 14.91
CA HIS A 140 -11.01 -41.96 14.33
C HIS A 140 -10.74 -42.96 15.44
N SER A 141 -11.78 -43.67 15.84
CA SER A 141 -11.68 -44.92 16.62
C SER A 141 -11.13 -45.98 15.68
N VAL A 142 -9.93 -46.43 15.97
CA VAL A 142 -9.38 -47.65 15.36
C VAL A 142 -9.93 -48.79 16.16
N GLU A 143 -10.93 -49.49 15.60
CA GLU A 143 -11.36 -50.80 16.06
C GLU A 143 -10.34 -51.84 15.61
N SER A 144 -9.71 -52.46 16.59
CA SER A 144 -8.86 -53.64 16.45
C SER A 144 -9.76 -54.85 16.45
N THR A 145 -9.76 -55.63 15.38
CA THR A 145 -10.37 -56.95 15.37
C THR A 145 -9.38 -57.97 14.82
N GLY A 146 -9.05 -58.97 15.66
CA GLY A 146 -8.75 -60.36 15.35
C GLY A 146 -7.44 -60.71 14.67
#